data_260e6f08735168e67919300c7b549d76
#
_entry.id   260e6f08735168e67919300c7b549d76
#
_cell.length_a   1.000
_cell.length_b   1.000
_cell.length_c   1.000
_cell.angle_alpha   90.00
_cell.angle_beta   90.00
_cell.angle_gamma   90.00
#
_symmetry.space_group_name_H-M   'P 1'
#
loop_
_entity.id
_entity.type
_entity.pdbx_description
1 polymer ?
#
loop_
_entity_poly.entity_id
_entity_poly.type
_entity_poly.pdbx_seq_one_letter_code
_entity_poly.pdbx_strand_id
1 'polypeptide(L)'
;MPPDTQTGYLLKTFNTLIDSFIDSKVGIAENFLSETLASHLKENLNQLYANSRMLSAGTGNEAVAMKNKMVRGDKIYWLDRKHNDPHENVFFDLMDSFVSHLNNTCYTGITGYEFHYTLYETGSFYKKHFDQFRNNSSRQYSMILYLNDDWKENDGGELCIYPTGNPQLISPINGKSVFFKSSELEHEVLLTNKPRLSITGWLKIN
;
A
#
# COMPACT_ATOMS: atom_id res chain seq x y z
N MET A 1 -23.71 -13.04 -0.76
CA MET A 1 -23.79 -13.01 -2.24
C MET A 1 -23.48 -14.41 -2.77
N PRO A 2 -24.09 -14.85 -3.86
CA PRO A 2 -23.69 -16.09 -4.53
C PRO A 2 -22.22 -16.03 -4.97
N PRO A 3 -21.46 -17.15 -4.98
CA PRO A 3 -20.03 -17.17 -5.32
C PRO A 3 -19.70 -16.53 -6.67
N ASP A 4 -20.54 -16.72 -7.68
CA ASP A 4 -20.35 -16.14 -9.02
C ASP A 4 -20.40 -14.61 -9.03
N THR A 5 -21.19 -13.99 -8.15
CA THR A 5 -21.33 -12.53 -8.06
C THR A 5 -20.10 -11.92 -7.38
N GLN A 6 -19.51 -12.61 -6.40
CA GLN A 6 -18.32 -12.15 -5.69
C GLN A 6 -17.07 -12.22 -6.57
N THR A 7 -16.91 -13.32 -7.33
CA THR A 7 -15.82 -13.46 -8.29
C THR A 7 -15.90 -12.41 -9.39
N GLY A 8 -17.09 -12.13 -9.93
CA GLY A 8 -17.30 -11.09 -10.94
C GLY A 8 -16.98 -9.69 -10.43
N TYR A 9 -17.30 -9.39 -9.17
CA TYR A 9 -16.96 -8.11 -8.55
C TYR A 9 -15.44 -7.93 -8.39
N LEU A 10 -14.74 -8.96 -7.89
CA LEU A 10 -13.29 -8.93 -7.74
C LEU A 10 -12.56 -8.70 -9.07
N LEU A 11 -12.93 -9.44 -10.12
CA LEU A 11 -12.35 -9.29 -11.45
C LEU A 11 -12.58 -7.89 -12.01
N LYS A 12 -13.76 -7.32 -11.79
CA LYS A 12 -14.04 -5.93 -12.20
C LYS A 12 -13.13 -4.93 -11.49
N THR A 13 -12.91 -5.10 -10.18
CA THR A 13 -12.03 -4.21 -9.39
C THR A 13 -10.57 -4.34 -9.84
N PHE A 14 -10.11 -5.57 -10.11
CA PHE A 14 -8.77 -5.82 -10.65
C PHE A 14 -8.58 -5.12 -12.01
N ASN A 15 -9.54 -5.31 -12.91
CA ASN A 15 -9.49 -4.67 -14.23
C ASN A 15 -9.52 -3.15 -14.11
N THR A 16 -10.35 -2.57 -13.26
CA THR A 16 -10.38 -1.12 -13.03
C THR A 16 -9.00 -0.59 -12.60
N LEU A 17 -8.32 -1.29 -11.69
CA LEU A 17 -6.97 -0.91 -11.25
C LEU A 17 -5.94 -1.01 -12.37
N ILE A 18 -6.00 -2.09 -13.15
CA ILE A 18 -5.11 -2.34 -14.28
C ILE A 18 -5.34 -1.34 -15.42
N ASP A 19 -6.58 -1.12 -15.81
CA ASP A 19 -6.93 -0.17 -16.89
C ASP A 19 -6.47 1.25 -16.52
N SER A 20 -6.75 1.69 -15.29
CA SER A 20 -6.25 2.97 -14.77
C SER A 20 -4.72 3.06 -14.80
N PHE A 21 -4.02 1.97 -14.47
CA PHE A 21 -2.55 1.92 -14.55
C PHE A 21 -2.05 1.99 -16.00
N ILE A 22 -2.69 1.31 -16.93
CA ILE A 22 -2.33 1.33 -18.37
C ILE A 22 -2.48 2.74 -18.92
N ASP A 23 -3.58 3.42 -18.58
CA ASP A 23 -3.93 4.76 -19.10
C ASP A 23 -3.02 5.86 -18.55
N SER A 24 -2.68 5.80 -17.26
CA SER A 24 -2.01 6.93 -16.57
C SER A 24 -0.70 6.57 -15.88
N LYS A 25 -0.25 5.31 -15.91
CA LYS A 25 0.85 4.73 -15.15
C LYS A 25 0.63 4.73 -13.62
N VAL A 26 -0.51 5.24 -13.16
CA VAL A 26 -0.95 5.23 -11.77
C VAL A 26 -2.32 4.58 -11.71
N GLY A 27 -2.36 3.30 -11.38
CA GLY A 27 -3.60 2.56 -11.17
C GLY A 27 -4.30 3.06 -9.91
N ILE A 28 -5.59 3.40 -10.03
CA ILE A 28 -6.45 3.76 -8.90
C ILE A 28 -7.73 2.96 -9.02
N ALA A 29 -8.11 2.32 -7.93
CA ALA A 29 -9.42 1.67 -7.81
C ALA A 29 -10.00 1.93 -6.41
N GLU A 30 -11.32 2.04 -6.36
CA GLU A 30 -12.06 2.11 -5.10
C GLU A 30 -12.51 0.70 -4.69
N ASN A 31 -12.62 0.48 -3.38
CA ASN A 31 -13.14 -0.77 -2.80
C ASN A 31 -12.40 -2.05 -3.24
N PHE A 32 -11.07 -1.96 -3.38
CA PHE A 32 -10.24 -3.14 -3.65
C PHE A 32 -10.32 -4.15 -2.50
N LEU A 33 -10.33 -3.66 -1.26
CA LEU A 33 -10.74 -4.41 -0.08
C LEU A 33 -12.25 -4.27 0.12
N SER A 34 -12.93 -5.34 0.53
CA SER A 34 -14.30 -5.20 1.05
C SER A 34 -14.29 -4.36 2.32
N GLU A 35 -15.38 -3.63 2.61
CA GLU A 35 -15.51 -2.83 3.83
C GLU A 35 -15.22 -3.65 5.10
N THR A 36 -15.73 -4.87 5.16
CA THR A 36 -15.53 -5.78 6.29
C THR A 36 -14.04 -6.13 6.45
N LEU A 37 -13.34 -6.49 5.35
CA LEU A 37 -11.93 -6.82 5.41
C LEU A 37 -11.09 -5.58 5.78
N ALA A 38 -11.36 -4.43 5.18
CA ALA A 38 -10.68 -3.19 5.50
C ALA A 38 -10.84 -2.81 6.98
N SER A 39 -12.04 -2.96 7.54
CA SER A 39 -12.32 -2.70 8.96
C SER A 39 -11.52 -3.62 9.88
N HIS A 40 -11.48 -4.93 9.62
CA HIS A 40 -10.71 -5.86 10.44
C HIS A 40 -9.20 -5.60 10.35
N LEU A 41 -8.67 -5.36 9.14
CA LEU A 41 -7.24 -5.05 8.96
C LEU A 41 -6.86 -3.73 9.64
N LYS A 42 -7.74 -2.74 9.62
CA LYS A 42 -7.57 -1.49 10.37
C LYS A 42 -7.56 -1.73 11.87
N GLU A 43 -8.45 -2.59 12.38
CA GLU A 43 -8.47 -2.96 13.79
C GLU A 43 -7.18 -3.66 14.22
N ASN A 44 -6.70 -4.64 13.44
CA ASN A 44 -5.42 -5.31 13.67
C ASN A 44 -4.26 -4.30 13.74
N LEU A 45 -4.19 -3.37 12.77
CA LEU A 45 -3.17 -2.32 12.75
C LEU A 45 -3.21 -1.47 14.03
N ASN A 46 -4.40 -1.03 14.45
CA ASN A 46 -4.58 -0.22 15.65
C ASN A 46 -4.17 -0.98 16.91
N GLN A 47 -4.51 -2.27 17.02
CA GLN A 47 -4.09 -3.13 18.13
C GLN A 47 -2.57 -3.32 18.17
N LEU A 48 -1.92 -3.53 17.01
CA LEU A 48 -0.48 -3.65 16.92
C LEU A 48 0.21 -2.34 17.34
N TYR A 49 -0.35 -1.20 16.95
CA TYR A 49 0.16 0.10 17.36
C TYR A 49 -0.01 0.33 18.87
N ALA A 50 -1.21 0.12 19.42
CA ALA A 50 -1.49 0.27 20.84
C ALA A 50 -0.59 -0.62 21.73
N ASN A 51 -0.26 -1.83 21.24
CA ASN A 51 0.62 -2.78 21.92
C ASN A 51 2.12 -2.54 21.63
N SER A 52 2.50 -1.41 21.01
CA SER A 52 3.88 -1.05 20.67
C SER A 52 4.62 -2.11 19.83
N ARG A 53 3.88 -2.85 18.99
CA ARG A 53 4.41 -3.89 18.10
C ARG A 53 4.90 -3.33 16.76
N MET A 54 4.50 -2.11 16.40
CA MET A 54 4.96 -1.43 15.19
C MET A 54 6.30 -0.75 15.43
N LEU A 55 7.24 -0.94 14.52
CA LEU A 55 8.60 -0.40 14.58
C LEU A 55 8.76 0.77 13.63
N SER A 56 9.58 1.76 14.00
CA SER A 56 9.95 2.84 13.08
C SER A 56 10.61 2.25 11.83
N ALA A 57 10.15 2.66 10.65
CA ALA A 57 10.67 2.17 9.40
C ALA A 57 12.16 2.54 9.24
N GLY A 58 12.98 1.59 8.76
CA GLY A 58 14.42 1.80 8.54
C GLY A 58 15.30 1.69 9.78
N THR A 59 14.81 1.13 10.89
CA THR A 59 15.60 0.96 12.13
C THR A 59 16.51 -0.27 12.05
N GLY A 60 17.80 -0.04 11.75
CA GLY A 60 18.85 -1.06 11.86
C GLY A 60 20.09 -0.59 12.65
N ASN A 61 20.21 0.73 12.90
CA ASN A 61 21.33 1.35 13.62
C ASN A 61 20.88 2.74 14.11
N GLU A 62 21.20 3.15 15.34
CA GLU A 62 20.74 4.42 15.94
C GLU A 62 21.13 5.65 15.11
N ALA A 63 22.35 5.73 14.58
CA ALA A 63 22.78 6.82 13.73
C ALA A 63 22.00 6.86 12.39
N VAL A 64 21.64 5.70 11.85
CA VAL A 64 20.80 5.55 10.66
C VAL A 64 19.35 5.90 11.01
N ALA A 65 18.86 5.54 12.19
CA ALA A 65 17.51 5.86 12.67
C ALA A 65 17.29 7.37 12.83
N MET A 66 18.25 8.14 13.34
CA MET A 66 18.18 9.60 13.41
C MET A 66 18.12 10.25 12.02
N LYS A 67 18.96 9.79 11.08
CA LYS A 67 18.95 10.25 9.69
C LYS A 67 17.64 9.89 8.98
N ASN A 68 17.11 8.71 9.27
CA ASN A 68 15.84 8.26 8.70
C ASN A 68 14.64 9.09 9.19
N LYS A 69 14.58 9.53 10.45
CA LYS A 69 13.52 10.43 10.95
C LYS A 69 13.43 11.77 10.21
N MET A 70 14.52 12.22 9.60
CA MET A 70 14.54 13.42 8.74
C MET A 70 14.05 13.12 7.31
N VAL A 71 13.84 11.84 6.97
CA VAL A 71 13.42 11.36 5.65
C VAL A 71 12.02 10.77 5.70
N ARG A 72 11.71 10.00 6.75
CA ARG A 72 10.41 9.34 6.95
C ARG A 72 10.07 9.20 8.44
N GLY A 73 8.78 9.28 8.75
CA GLY A 73 8.27 9.22 10.12
C GLY A 73 7.26 8.10 10.38
N ASP A 74 7.17 7.12 9.49
CA ASP A 74 6.21 6.02 9.60
C ASP A 74 6.68 4.90 10.52
N LYS A 75 5.69 4.20 11.08
CA LYS A 75 5.84 2.93 11.78
C LYS A 75 5.27 1.82 10.92
N ILE A 76 5.92 0.66 10.93
CA ILE A 76 5.53 -0.49 10.12
C ILE A 76 5.45 -1.77 10.95
N TYR A 77 4.64 -2.70 10.47
CA TYR A 77 4.60 -4.09 10.94
C TYR A 77 4.40 -5.00 9.72
N TRP A 78 5.39 -5.86 9.45
CA TRP A 78 5.35 -6.77 8.31
C TRP A 78 4.25 -7.81 8.48
N LEU A 79 3.48 -8.02 7.44
CA LEU A 79 2.48 -9.08 7.36
C LEU A 79 3.16 -10.41 7.01
N ASP A 80 2.74 -11.49 7.64
CA ASP A 80 3.23 -12.85 7.34
C ASP A 80 2.13 -13.87 7.64
N ARG A 81 1.89 -14.82 6.74
CA ARG A 81 0.94 -15.93 6.97
C ARG A 81 1.25 -16.73 8.24
N LYS A 82 2.53 -16.72 8.70
CA LYS A 82 2.94 -17.36 9.96
C LYS A 82 2.34 -16.72 11.20
N HIS A 83 1.83 -15.49 11.13
CA HIS A 83 1.09 -14.87 12.23
C HIS A 83 -0.23 -15.58 12.52
N ASN A 84 -0.73 -16.33 11.54
CA ASN A 84 -1.97 -17.09 11.62
C ASN A 84 -3.22 -16.21 11.91
N ASP A 85 -3.13 -14.92 11.57
CA ASP A 85 -4.26 -14.01 11.66
C ASP A 85 -5.26 -14.29 10.53
N PRO A 86 -6.55 -14.51 10.85
CA PRO A 86 -7.54 -14.88 9.84
C PRO A 86 -7.79 -13.79 8.81
N HIS A 87 -7.71 -12.52 9.17
CA HIS A 87 -7.98 -11.40 8.27
C HIS A 87 -6.77 -11.09 7.39
N GLU A 88 -5.55 -11.20 7.92
CA GLU A 88 -4.32 -11.13 7.12
C GLU A 88 -4.28 -12.28 6.10
N ASN A 89 -4.72 -13.49 6.48
CA ASN A 89 -4.79 -14.61 5.54
C ASN A 89 -5.80 -14.37 4.41
N VAL A 90 -6.98 -13.80 4.70
CA VAL A 90 -7.93 -13.38 3.65
C VAL A 90 -7.34 -12.31 2.74
N PHE A 91 -6.58 -11.36 3.28
CA PHE A 91 -5.84 -10.38 2.49
C PHE A 91 -4.81 -11.05 1.56
N PHE A 92 -4.04 -12.00 2.05
CA PHE A 92 -3.09 -12.75 1.24
C PHE A 92 -3.77 -13.57 0.13
N ASP A 93 -4.92 -14.18 0.40
CA ASP A 93 -5.70 -14.92 -0.62
C ASP A 93 -6.19 -13.98 -1.73
N LEU A 94 -6.57 -12.75 -1.37
CA LEU A 94 -6.90 -11.70 -2.33
C LEU A 94 -5.67 -11.30 -3.17
N MET A 95 -4.49 -11.16 -2.57
CA MET A 95 -3.25 -10.84 -3.28
C MET A 95 -2.81 -11.98 -4.20
N ASP A 96 -2.92 -13.24 -3.78
CA ASP A 96 -2.65 -14.39 -4.62
C ASP A 96 -3.56 -14.39 -5.87
N SER A 97 -4.84 -14.07 -5.68
CA SER A 97 -5.81 -13.95 -6.77
C SER A 97 -5.46 -12.79 -7.71
N PHE A 98 -5.06 -11.63 -7.19
CA PHE A 98 -4.66 -10.48 -7.99
C PHE A 98 -3.38 -10.74 -8.78
N VAL A 99 -2.34 -11.34 -8.16
CA VAL A 99 -1.10 -11.71 -8.82
C VAL A 99 -1.36 -12.75 -9.93
N SER A 100 -2.18 -13.76 -9.65
CA SER A 100 -2.59 -14.73 -10.68
C SER A 100 -3.28 -14.04 -11.85
N HIS A 101 -4.18 -13.10 -11.59
CA HIS A 101 -4.86 -12.32 -12.63
C HIS A 101 -3.88 -11.49 -13.46
N LEU A 102 -2.95 -10.76 -12.83
CA LEU A 102 -1.89 -9.99 -13.51
C LEU A 102 -1.01 -10.89 -14.39
N ASN A 103 -0.58 -12.05 -13.88
CA ASN A 103 0.25 -12.96 -14.64
C ASN A 103 -0.48 -13.54 -15.86
N ASN A 104 -1.76 -13.86 -15.71
CA ASN A 104 -2.55 -14.47 -16.79
C ASN A 104 -3.01 -13.47 -17.85
N THR A 105 -3.27 -12.20 -17.48
CA THR A 105 -3.82 -11.20 -18.39
C THR A 105 -2.80 -10.19 -18.90
N CYS A 106 -1.78 -9.88 -18.08
CA CYS A 106 -0.77 -8.86 -18.40
C CYS A 106 0.65 -9.45 -18.56
N TYR A 107 0.83 -10.75 -18.37
CA TYR A 107 2.10 -11.47 -18.53
C TYR A 107 3.23 -10.88 -17.68
N THR A 108 2.93 -10.44 -16.43
CA THR A 108 3.85 -9.69 -15.58
C THR A 108 5.02 -10.51 -15.02
N GLY A 109 4.87 -11.84 -14.92
CA GLY A 109 5.89 -12.73 -14.37
C GLY A 109 6.15 -12.57 -12.88
N ILE A 110 5.19 -12.01 -12.12
CA ILE A 110 5.32 -11.82 -10.67
C ILE A 110 5.40 -13.18 -9.98
N THR A 111 6.42 -13.35 -9.13
CA THR A 111 6.70 -14.60 -8.40
C THR A 111 6.40 -14.51 -6.90
N GLY A 112 6.14 -13.32 -6.38
CA GLY A 112 5.85 -13.11 -4.96
C GLY A 112 5.51 -11.67 -4.64
N TYR A 113 5.30 -11.43 -3.37
CA TYR A 113 5.00 -10.09 -2.84
C TYR A 113 5.45 -9.97 -1.39
N GLU A 114 5.50 -8.76 -0.89
CA GLU A 114 5.68 -8.44 0.51
C GLU A 114 4.82 -7.24 0.89
N PHE A 115 4.15 -7.30 2.04
CA PHE A 115 3.28 -6.24 2.53
C PHE A 115 3.52 -5.95 4.01
N HIS A 116 3.25 -4.72 4.43
CA HIS A 116 3.26 -4.31 5.82
C HIS A 116 2.13 -3.32 6.13
N TYR A 117 1.65 -3.34 7.35
CA TYR A 117 0.90 -2.21 7.88
C TYR A 117 1.80 -1.00 7.98
N THR A 118 1.25 0.16 7.68
CA THR A 118 1.96 1.45 7.76
C THR A 118 1.10 2.44 8.54
N LEU A 119 1.68 3.07 9.53
CA LEU A 119 1.07 4.15 10.29
C LEU A 119 1.99 5.37 10.28
N TYR A 120 1.47 6.48 9.80
CA TYR A 120 2.06 7.80 9.96
C TYR A 120 1.36 8.50 11.12
N GLU A 121 2.10 8.83 12.18
CA GLU A 121 1.58 9.66 13.27
C GLU A 121 1.38 11.09 12.79
N THR A 122 0.52 11.88 13.48
CA THR A 122 0.37 13.32 13.21
C THR A 122 1.72 14.01 13.15
N GLY A 123 1.94 14.83 12.13
CA GLY A 123 3.21 15.50 11.89
C GLY A 123 4.26 14.65 11.14
N SER A 124 3.92 13.44 10.74
CA SER A 124 4.80 12.55 9.98
C SER A 124 4.66 12.76 8.47
N PHE A 125 5.69 12.33 7.75
CA PHE A 125 5.80 12.42 6.30
C PHE A 125 6.76 11.34 5.77
N TYR A 126 6.85 11.21 4.45
CA TYR A 126 7.94 10.47 3.79
C TYR A 126 8.40 11.25 2.57
N LYS A 127 9.66 11.69 2.56
CA LYS A 127 10.23 12.48 1.47
C LYS A 127 10.26 11.70 0.16
N LYS A 128 10.37 12.44 -0.93
CA LYS A 128 10.42 11.95 -2.30
C LYS A 128 11.45 10.84 -2.48
N HIS A 129 11.03 9.71 -3.03
CA HIS A 129 11.85 8.52 -3.24
C HIS A 129 11.28 7.62 -4.35
N PHE A 130 12.08 6.64 -4.76
CA PHE A 130 11.63 5.46 -5.49
C PHE A 130 11.57 4.27 -4.55
N ASP A 131 10.62 3.37 -4.76
CA ASP A 131 10.47 2.15 -3.95
C ASP A 131 11.47 1.05 -4.33
N GLN A 132 11.95 1.07 -5.57
CA GLN A 132 12.97 0.14 -6.02
C GLN A 132 14.35 0.61 -5.58
N PHE A 133 15.11 -0.27 -4.94
CA PHE A 133 16.49 0.00 -4.56
C PHE A 133 17.42 -0.04 -5.75
N ARG A 134 18.47 0.82 -5.76
CA ARG A 134 19.48 0.85 -6.83
C ARG A 134 20.17 -0.50 -7.06
N ASN A 135 20.35 -1.30 -6.02
CA ASN A 135 21.07 -2.58 -6.05
C ASN A 135 20.13 -3.80 -5.99
N ASN A 136 18.82 -3.62 -6.02
CA ASN A 136 17.85 -4.69 -5.97
C ASN A 136 16.59 -4.32 -6.77
N SER A 137 16.44 -4.94 -7.93
CA SER A 137 15.31 -4.73 -8.85
C SER A 137 14.13 -5.68 -8.62
N SER A 138 14.10 -6.42 -7.51
CA SER A 138 13.04 -7.40 -7.28
C SER A 138 11.65 -6.78 -7.16
N ARG A 139 11.52 -5.58 -6.58
CA ARG A 139 10.25 -4.84 -6.45
C ARG A 139 9.84 -4.28 -7.81
N GLN A 140 8.82 -4.85 -8.42
CA GLN A 140 8.34 -4.43 -9.73
C GLN A 140 7.21 -3.41 -9.65
N TYR A 141 6.23 -3.68 -8.77
CA TYR A 141 5.09 -2.80 -8.60
C TYR A 141 4.88 -2.48 -7.13
N SER A 142 4.60 -1.22 -6.85
CA SER A 142 4.18 -0.73 -5.53
C SER A 142 2.67 -0.73 -5.47
N MET A 143 2.14 -1.14 -4.32
CA MET A 143 0.71 -1.15 -4.05
C MET A 143 0.43 -0.59 -2.66
N ILE A 144 -0.54 0.33 -2.58
CA ILE A 144 -0.96 0.97 -1.35
C ILE A 144 -2.47 0.83 -1.24
N LEU A 145 -2.95 0.37 -0.07
CA LEU A 145 -4.38 0.25 0.23
C LEU A 145 -4.66 1.07 1.49
N TYR A 146 -5.56 2.04 1.38
CA TYR A 146 -5.86 2.96 2.48
C TYR A 146 -6.96 2.45 3.40
N LEU A 147 -6.81 2.77 4.71
CA LEU A 147 -7.69 2.32 5.78
C LEU A 147 -8.25 3.50 6.62
N ASN A 148 -8.35 4.70 6.03
CA ASN A 148 -8.71 5.91 6.76
C ASN A 148 -10.16 6.31 6.48
N ASP A 149 -11.03 6.20 7.47
CA ASP A 149 -12.39 6.71 7.39
C ASP A 149 -12.39 8.24 7.57
N ASP A 150 -13.41 8.90 7.02
CA ASP A 150 -13.68 10.34 7.18
C ASP A 150 -12.48 11.26 6.90
N TRP A 151 -11.63 10.88 5.91
CA TRP A 151 -10.49 11.69 5.51
C TRP A 151 -10.92 12.91 4.73
N LYS A 152 -10.42 14.09 5.14
CA LYS A 152 -10.75 15.39 4.56
C LYS A 152 -9.52 16.04 3.95
N GLU A 153 -9.72 16.99 3.05
CA GLU A 153 -8.66 17.73 2.36
C GLU A 153 -7.65 18.38 3.33
N ASN A 154 -8.12 18.91 4.47
CA ASN A 154 -7.26 19.55 5.47
C ASN A 154 -6.51 18.56 6.38
N ASP A 155 -6.73 17.26 6.23
CA ASP A 155 -6.03 16.25 7.02
C ASP A 155 -4.61 16.00 6.51
N GLY A 156 -4.28 16.44 5.29
CA GLY A 156 -2.97 16.27 4.67
C GLY A 156 -2.66 14.80 4.34
N GLY A 157 -1.40 14.41 4.32
CA GLY A 157 -0.98 13.03 4.15
C GLY A 157 -1.27 12.42 2.78
N GLU A 158 -1.52 13.23 1.77
CA GLU A 158 -1.69 12.78 0.40
C GLU A 158 -0.43 12.06 -0.08
N LEU A 159 -0.62 11.06 -0.91
CA LEU A 159 0.43 10.52 -1.74
C LEU A 159 0.61 11.46 -2.94
N CYS A 160 1.77 12.08 -3.03
CA CYS A 160 2.16 12.89 -4.18
C CYS A 160 3.04 12.04 -5.10
N ILE A 161 2.56 11.77 -6.31
CA ILE A 161 3.29 11.02 -7.34
C ILE A 161 3.75 12.01 -8.41
N TYR A 162 4.96 11.82 -8.90
CA TYR A 162 5.62 12.68 -9.90
C TYR A 162 5.73 11.95 -11.25
N PRO A 163 4.64 11.86 -12.03
CA PRO A 163 4.73 11.40 -13.42
C PRO A 163 5.43 12.45 -14.29
N THR A 164 5.69 12.11 -15.54
CA THR A 164 6.14 13.10 -16.53
C THR A 164 5.05 14.15 -16.70
N GLY A 165 5.22 15.34 -16.11
CA GLY A 165 4.22 16.42 -16.10
C GLY A 165 3.91 16.92 -14.69
N ASN A 166 2.64 17.26 -14.43
CA ASN A 166 2.21 17.80 -13.15
C ASN A 166 2.15 16.71 -12.06
N PRO A 167 2.54 17.03 -10.84
CA PRO A 167 2.35 16.12 -9.70
C PRO A 167 0.89 15.72 -9.51
N GLN A 168 0.66 14.46 -9.19
CA GLN A 168 -0.67 13.94 -8.88
C GLN A 168 -0.80 13.73 -7.37
N LEU A 169 -1.80 14.36 -6.77
CA LEU A 169 -2.15 14.20 -5.36
C LEU A 169 -3.26 13.15 -5.21
N ILE A 170 -3.05 12.19 -4.33
CA ILE A 170 -4.00 11.12 -4.05
C ILE A 170 -4.31 11.13 -2.56
N SER A 171 -5.54 11.50 -2.21
CA SER A 171 -6.03 11.47 -0.83
C SER A 171 -6.13 10.04 -0.32
N PRO A 172 -5.66 9.75 0.92
CA PRO A 172 -5.59 8.40 1.46
C PRO A 172 -6.93 7.93 2.06
N ILE A 173 -8.00 8.01 1.29
CA ILE A 173 -9.37 7.68 1.70
C ILE A 173 -9.54 6.15 1.78
N ASN A 174 -10.28 5.68 2.79
CA ASN A 174 -10.61 4.27 2.97
C ASN A 174 -11.19 3.62 1.71
N GLY A 175 -10.77 2.39 1.42
CA GLY A 175 -11.16 1.62 0.25
C GLY A 175 -10.41 1.97 -1.03
N LYS A 176 -9.73 3.12 -1.11
CA LYS A 176 -8.91 3.47 -2.27
C LYS A 176 -7.61 2.66 -2.28
N SER A 177 -7.26 2.15 -3.46
CA SER A 177 -5.98 1.50 -3.73
C SER A 177 -5.22 2.23 -4.82
N VAL A 178 -3.88 2.21 -4.70
CA VAL A 178 -2.96 2.82 -5.66
C VAL A 178 -1.94 1.78 -6.09
N PHE A 179 -1.64 1.73 -7.39
CA PHE A 179 -0.76 0.76 -8.01
C PHE A 179 0.12 1.41 -9.07
N PHE A 180 1.44 1.24 -8.98
CA PHE A 180 2.37 1.82 -9.94
C PHE A 180 3.70 1.05 -9.98
N LYS A 181 4.51 1.28 -11.03
CA LYS A 181 5.83 0.67 -11.11
C LYS A 181 6.81 1.28 -10.12
N SER A 182 7.44 0.43 -9.31
CA SER A 182 8.35 0.81 -8.21
C SER A 182 9.60 1.57 -8.69
N SER A 183 10.02 1.36 -9.95
CA SER A 183 11.23 1.94 -10.55
C SER A 183 10.97 3.20 -11.37
N GLU A 184 9.72 3.49 -11.75
CA GLU A 184 9.43 4.54 -12.73
C GLU A 184 8.91 5.84 -12.10
N LEU A 185 8.25 5.77 -10.94
CA LEU A 185 7.58 6.92 -10.36
C LEU A 185 8.17 7.31 -9.00
N GLU A 186 8.80 8.50 -8.97
CA GLU A 186 9.09 9.15 -7.69
C GLU A 186 7.80 9.54 -7.00
N HIS A 187 7.77 9.37 -5.69
CA HIS A 187 6.61 9.74 -4.90
C HIS A 187 7.00 10.10 -3.46
N GLU A 188 6.13 10.78 -2.79
CA GLU A 188 6.26 11.14 -1.37
C GLU A 188 4.92 11.06 -0.64
N VAL A 189 4.98 10.94 0.67
CA VAL A 189 3.82 11.14 1.55
C VAL A 189 3.95 12.53 2.17
N LEU A 190 3.00 13.40 1.87
CA LEU A 190 2.97 14.75 2.42
C LEU A 190 2.71 14.72 3.93
N LEU A 191 3.01 15.84 4.60
CA LEU A 191 2.77 15.97 6.03
C LEU A 191 1.32 15.64 6.37
N THR A 192 1.11 14.73 7.31
CA THR A 192 -0.23 14.38 7.77
C THR A 192 -0.59 15.10 9.06
N ASN A 193 -1.82 15.62 9.13
CA ASN A 193 -2.35 16.35 10.29
C ASN A 193 -3.14 15.43 11.24
N LYS A 194 -3.35 14.16 10.85
CA LYS A 194 -3.92 13.11 11.71
C LYS A 194 -3.29 11.75 11.39
N PRO A 195 -3.43 10.72 12.25
CA PRO A 195 -2.90 9.39 11.97
C PRO A 195 -3.39 8.86 10.62
N ARG A 196 -2.45 8.45 9.75
CA ARG A 196 -2.71 7.91 8.40
C ARG A 196 -2.32 6.45 8.34
N LEU A 197 -3.29 5.62 8.00
CA LEU A 197 -3.21 4.16 8.01
C LEU A 197 -3.27 3.60 6.59
N SER A 198 -2.41 2.65 6.31
CA SER A 198 -2.44 1.90 5.04
C SER A 198 -1.82 0.52 5.18
N ILE A 199 -2.10 -0.34 4.21
CA ILE A 199 -1.27 -1.49 3.89
C ILE A 199 -0.45 -1.10 2.68
N THR A 200 0.87 -1.23 2.77
CA THR A 200 1.81 -0.89 1.70
C THR A 200 2.67 -2.09 1.38
N GLY A 201 2.92 -2.33 0.12
CA GLY A 201 3.75 -3.46 -0.27
C GLY A 201 4.16 -3.45 -1.73
N TRP A 202 4.84 -4.51 -2.12
CA TRP A 202 5.45 -4.63 -3.44
C TRP A 202 5.20 -6.01 -4.02
N LEU A 203 4.81 -6.02 -5.29
CA LEU A 203 4.81 -7.24 -6.10
C LEU A 203 6.20 -7.42 -6.70
N LYS A 204 6.73 -8.65 -6.65
CA LYS A 204 8.15 -8.94 -6.87
C LYS A 204 8.37 -9.98 -7.95
N ILE A 205 9.52 -9.89 -8.62
CA ILE A 205 10.14 -10.96 -9.40
C ILE A 205 11.46 -11.30 -8.70
N ASN A 206 11.61 -12.57 -8.32
CA ASN A 206 12.81 -13.12 -7.68
C ASN A 206 13.68 -13.84 -8.69
#